data_f2ae187026283bc49171b58ee3244af6
#
_entry.id   f2ae187026283bc49171b58ee3244af6
#
_cell.length_a   1.000
_cell.length_b   1.000
_cell.length_c   1.000
_cell.angle_alpha   90.00
_cell.angle_beta   90.00
_cell.angle_gamma   90.00
#
_symmetry.space_group_name_H-M   'P 1'
#
loop_
_entity.id
_entity.type
_entity.pdbx_description
1 polymer ?
#
loop_
_entity_poly.entity_id
_entity_poly.type
_entity_poly.pdbx_seq_one_letter_code
_entity_poly.pdbx_strand_id
1 'polypeptide(L)'
;MLAIPAFADGKKPFAVRGEFIDSCSCAIGCSCAMNVLESGCQGIGVMIIKSGKFAGGDMSGAKIAYAVAPGKWVRAYVDAPDAAKAQAASAFAAVAFTDFGKVEFVKPASVAVSGSNGNYTYSVNGGKVMECSTRMVAGGDGHSPIVHANLPDPFNDKFAQGRTVSGSYHDAGRAFTMKASNTYFNTQLKKSGKL
;
A
#
# COMPACT_ATOMS: atom_id res chain seq x y z
N MET A 1 11.10 -36.69 -17.89
CA MET A 1 9.84 -36.22 -17.35
C MET A 1 10.15 -35.29 -16.18
N LEU A 2 9.99 -33.97 -16.37
CA LEU A 2 10.12 -33.00 -15.29
C LEU A 2 8.76 -32.91 -14.59
N ALA A 3 8.73 -33.26 -13.31
CA ALA A 3 7.53 -33.13 -12.48
C ALA A 3 7.22 -31.64 -12.29
N ILE A 4 6.11 -31.17 -12.83
CA ILE A 4 5.57 -29.86 -12.51
C ILE A 4 5.00 -29.97 -11.09
N PRO A 5 5.47 -29.15 -10.12
CA PRO A 5 4.90 -29.18 -8.77
C PRO A 5 3.43 -28.74 -8.89
N ALA A 6 2.51 -29.62 -8.54
CA ALA A 6 1.09 -29.30 -8.43
C ALA A 6 0.92 -28.28 -7.26
N PHE A 7 0.55 -27.06 -7.56
CA PHE A 7 0.09 -26.11 -6.55
C PHE A 7 -1.31 -26.52 -6.11
N ALA A 8 -1.40 -27.26 -5.01
CA ALA A 8 -2.64 -27.92 -4.57
C ALA A 8 -3.74 -26.95 -4.07
N ASP A 9 -3.45 -25.65 -3.87
CA ASP A 9 -4.37 -24.68 -3.28
C ASP A 9 -4.69 -23.46 -4.16
N GLY A 10 -4.18 -23.41 -5.37
CA GLY A 10 -4.36 -22.27 -6.28
C GLY A 10 -3.63 -20.97 -5.88
N LYS A 11 -3.08 -20.91 -4.68
CA LYS A 11 -2.36 -19.75 -4.16
C LYS A 11 -0.97 -19.61 -4.76
N LYS A 12 -0.59 -18.39 -5.13
CA LYS A 12 0.67 -18.09 -5.81
C LYS A 12 1.70 -17.52 -4.84
N PRO A 13 2.97 -17.96 -4.91
CA PRO A 13 4.02 -17.45 -4.04
C PRO A 13 4.34 -16.00 -4.36
N PHE A 14 4.64 -15.22 -3.30
CA PHE A 14 5.15 -13.87 -3.42
C PHE A 14 6.29 -13.61 -2.44
N ALA A 15 7.13 -12.65 -2.79
CA ALA A 15 8.10 -12.03 -1.90
C ALA A 15 8.25 -10.57 -2.29
N VAL A 16 8.23 -9.67 -1.30
CA VAL A 16 8.39 -8.22 -1.50
C VAL A 16 9.34 -7.65 -0.46
N ARG A 17 10.16 -6.69 -0.90
CA ARG A 17 10.97 -5.83 -0.05
C ARG A 17 10.86 -4.41 -0.54
N GLY A 18 10.73 -3.46 0.37
CA GLY A 18 10.57 -2.06 -0.04
C GLY A 18 10.07 -1.17 1.08
N GLU A 19 9.13 -0.30 0.73
CA GLU A 19 8.47 0.62 1.65
C GLU A 19 6.96 0.56 1.44
N PHE A 20 6.22 0.82 2.51
CA PHE A 20 4.77 0.89 2.47
C PHE A 20 4.31 2.13 3.23
N ILE A 21 3.47 2.93 2.62
CA ILE A 21 2.85 4.11 3.20
C ILE A 21 1.34 3.97 3.03
N ASP A 22 0.61 4.06 4.12
CA ASP A 22 -0.84 3.97 4.15
C ASP A 22 -1.42 5.15 4.92
N SER A 23 -2.27 5.94 4.27
CA SER A 23 -2.91 7.13 4.81
C SER A 23 -4.42 6.95 4.79
N CYS A 24 -5.11 7.24 5.89
CA CYS A 24 -6.55 7.08 5.98
C CYS A 24 -7.23 8.29 6.65
N SER A 25 -8.55 8.39 6.45
CA SER A 25 -9.38 9.48 6.98
C SER A 25 -9.62 9.40 8.49
N CYS A 26 -9.22 8.32 9.14
CA CYS A 26 -9.40 8.12 10.58
C CYS A 26 -8.49 9.04 11.41
N ALA A 27 -8.77 9.15 12.70
CA ALA A 27 -7.88 9.79 13.66
C ALA A 27 -6.52 9.08 13.74
N ILE A 28 -5.48 9.79 14.20
CA ILE A 28 -4.14 9.22 14.41
C ILE A 28 -4.24 8.09 15.43
N GLY A 29 -3.57 6.97 15.15
CA GLY A 29 -3.69 5.74 15.93
C GLY A 29 -4.89 4.88 15.51
N CYS A 30 -5.24 4.91 14.23
CA CYS A 30 -6.41 4.23 13.65
C CYS A 30 -6.48 2.74 14.02
N SER A 31 -7.65 2.31 14.48
CA SER A 31 -7.95 0.92 14.84
C SER A 31 -7.98 -0.05 13.66
N CYS A 32 -8.07 0.43 12.41
CA CYS A 32 -8.08 -0.43 11.24
C CYS A 32 -6.82 -1.31 11.13
N ALA A 33 -5.67 -0.83 11.61
CA ALA A 33 -4.45 -1.63 11.70
C ALA A 33 -4.53 -2.80 12.72
N MET A 34 -5.55 -2.81 13.56
CA MET A 34 -5.84 -3.86 14.57
C MET A 34 -7.02 -4.74 14.16
N ASN A 35 -7.36 -4.80 12.86
CA ASN A 35 -8.53 -5.49 12.29
C ASN A 35 -9.89 -5.00 12.82
N VAL A 36 -9.97 -3.78 13.34
CA VAL A 36 -11.22 -3.14 13.74
C VAL A 36 -11.54 -2.06 12.71
N LEU A 37 -12.30 -2.43 11.68
CA LEU A 37 -12.63 -1.50 10.59
C LEU A 37 -13.57 -0.39 11.08
N GLU A 38 -13.12 0.84 10.97
CA GLU A 38 -13.94 2.02 11.23
C GLU A 38 -14.96 2.24 10.10
N SER A 39 -16.21 2.46 10.48
CA SER A 39 -17.27 2.76 9.51
C SER A 39 -16.98 4.06 8.76
N GLY A 40 -17.07 4.00 7.42
CA GLY A 40 -16.85 5.17 6.57
C GLY A 40 -15.38 5.55 6.36
N CYS A 41 -14.43 4.78 6.90
CA CYS A 41 -13.01 4.99 6.64
C CYS A 41 -12.72 4.95 5.12
N GLN A 42 -11.87 5.86 4.67
CA GLN A 42 -11.31 5.89 3.32
C GLN A 42 -9.82 6.12 3.42
N GLY A 43 -9.06 5.55 2.51
CA GLY A 43 -7.60 5.66 2.54
C GLY A 43 -6.99 5.65 1.15
N ILE A 44 -5.74 6.09 1.11
CA ILE A 44 -4.85 6.01 -0.04
C ILE A 44 -3.47 5.57 0.46
N GLY A 45 -2.78 4.80 -0.35
CA GLY A 45 -1.44 4.38 0.02
C GLY A 45 -0.56 4.08 -1.18
N VAL A 46 0.71 3.78 -0.90
CA VAL A 46 1.67 3.36 -1.90
C VAL A 46 2.63 2.32 -1.35
N MET A 47 2.83 1.26 -2.11
CA MET A 47 3.88 0.27 -1.92
C MET A 47 4.98 0.52 -2.93
N ILE A 48 6.21 0.72 -2.46
CA ILE A 48 7.41 0.89 -3.27
C ILE A 48 8.17 -0.43 -3.23
N ILE A 49 8.21 -1.17 -4.32
CA ILE A 49 8.85 -2.48 -4.41
C ILE A 49 10.30 -2.31 -4.86
N LYS A 50 11.25 -2.29 -3.92
CA LYS A 50 12.69 -2.25 -4.23
C LYS A 50 13.17 -3.56 -4.85
N SER A 51 12.67 -4.69 -4.37
CA SER A 51 12.82 -6.00 -4.98
C SER A 51 11.62 -6.88 -4.63
N GLY A 52 11.19 -7.72 -5.57
CA GLY A 52 10.06 -8.60 -5.32
C GLY A 52 9.72 -9.51 -6.48
N LYS A 53 8.99 -10.60 -6.16
CA LYS A 53 8.46 -11.55 -7.15
C LYS A 53 7.04 -11.94 -6.79
N PHE A 54 6.22 -12.18 -7.80
CA PHE A 54 4.91 -12.77 -7.67
C PHE A 54 4.72 -13.84 -8.75
N ALA A 55 4.39 -15.08 -8.35
CA ALA A 55 4.20 -16.23 -9.26
C ALA A 55 5.39 -16.43 -10.23
N GLY A 56 6.61 -16.13 -9.80
CA GLY A 56 7.83 -16.18 -10.62
C GLY A 56 8.16 -14.89 -11.38
N GLY A 57 7.19 -13.99 -11.61
CA GLY A 57 7.42 -12.69 -12.28
C GLY A 57 8.12 -11.68 -11.37
N ASP A 58 9.10 -10.95 -11.92
CA ASP A 58 9.83 -9.89 -11.21
C ASP A 58 8.97 -8.61 -11.12
N MET A 59 8.96 -7.99 -9.93
CA MET A 59 8.28 -6.72 -9.67
C MET A 59 9.25 -5.62 -9.23
N SER A 60 10.55 -5.85 -9.33
CA SER A 60 11.56 -4.92 -8.80
C SER A 60 11.47 -3.55 -9.48
N GLY A 61 11.42 -2.49 -8.68
CA GLY A 61 11.26 -1.12 -9.13
C GLY A 61 9.81 -0.68 -9.37
N ALA A 62 8.84 -1.58 -9.23
CA ALA A 62 7.43 -1.22 -9.34
C ALA A 62 6.95 -0.40 -8.13
N LYS A 63 6.00 0.49 -8.39
CA LYS A 63 5.23 1.22 -7.38
C LYS A 63 3.75 0.91 -7.57
N ILE A 64 3.08 0.57 -6.51
CA ILE A 64 1.66 0.26 -6.51
C ILE A 64 0.97 1.26 -5.59
N ALA A 65 0.29 2.26 -6.15
CA ALA A 65 -0.57 3.13 -5.39
C ALA A 65 -1.99 2.54 -5.33
N TYR A 66 -2.71 2.83 -4.25
CA TYR A 66 -4.08 2.35 -4.12
C TYR A 66 -4.97 3.37 -3.40
N ALA A 67 -6.27 3.30 -3.70
CA ALA A 67 -7.31 3.95 -2.93
C ALA A 67 -8.27 2.87 -2.42
N VAL A 68 -8.79 3.05 -1.21
CA VAL A 68 -9.57 2.03 -0.51
C VAL A 68 -10.70 2.63 0.32
N ALA A 69 -11.84 1.95 0.37
CA ALA A 69 -12.78 2.00 1.47
C ALA A 69 -12.78 0.60 2.12
N PRO A 70 -12.15 0.42 3.28
CA PRO A 70 -11.94 -0.87 3.89
C PRO A 70 -13.24 -1.68 4.02
N GLY A 71 -13.16 -2.98 3.67
CA GLY A 71 -14.31 -3.88 3.62
C GLY A 71 -15.27 -3.68 2.44
N LYS A 72 -15.04 -2.66 1.58
CA LYS A 72 -15.93 -2.35 0.45
C LYS A 72 -15.21 -2.48 -0.89
N TRP A 73 -14.25 -1.63 -1.18
CA TRP A 73 -13.58 -1.58 -2.47
C TRP A 73 -12.13 -1.15 -2.38
N VAL A 74 -11.33 -1.60 -3.35
CA VAL A 74 -9.95 -1.17 -3.58
C VAL A 74 -9.78 -0.86 -5.08
N ARG A 75 -8.99 0.14 -5.39
CA ARG A 75 -8.54 0.51 -6.74
C ARG A 75 -7.05 0.70 -6.72
N ALA A 76 -6.34 0.03 -7.62
CA ALA A 76 -4.89 0.06 -7.67
C ALA A 76 -4.37 0.66 -8.98
N TYR A 77 -3.19 1.29 -8.88
CA TYR A 77 -2.48 1.99 -9.94
C TYR A 77 -1.04 1.52 -9.93
N VAL A 78 -0.55 1.05 -11.06
CA VAL A 78 0.77 0.43 -11.17
C VAL A 78 1.66 1.23 -12.07
N ASP A 79 2.84 1.62 -11.55
CA ASP A 79 3.98 2.17 -12.26
C ASP A 79 5.12 1.16 -12.19
N ALA A 80 5.73 0.80 -13.31
CA ALA A 80 6.82 -0.16 -13.33
C ALA A 80 7.82 0.16 -14.45
N PRO A 81 9.10 -0.27 -14.31
CA PRO A 81 10.16 0.04 -15.26
C PRO A 81 9.93 -0.52 -16.67
N ASP A 82 9.21 -1.63 -16.79
CA ASP A 82 8.92 -2.30 -18.06
C ASP A 82 7.59 -3.07 -18.01
N ALA A 83 7.13 -3.52 -19.19
CA ALA A 83 5.83 -4.20 -19.33
C ALA A 83 5.75 -5.54 -18.56
N ALA A 84 6.85 -6.31 -18.48
CA ALA A 84 6.84 -7.60 -17.78
C ALA A 84 6.69 -7.39 -16.27
N LYS A 85 7.40 -6.40 -15.71
CA LYS A 85 7.26 -6.01 -14.30
C LYS A 85 5.92 -5.39 -14.01
N ALA A 86 5.37 -4.58 -14.92
CA ALA A 86 4.02 -4.04 -14.81
C ALA A 86 2.97 -5.15 -14.75
N GLN A 87 3.10 -6.18 -15.59
CA GLN A 87 2.21 -7.34 -15.58
C GLN A 87 2.28 -8.10 -14.25
N ALA A 88 3.49 -8.38 -13.74
CA ALA A 88 3.67 -9.09 -12.48
C ALA A 88 3.13 -8.27 -11.29
N ALA A 89 3.42 -6.97 -11.23
CA ALA A 89 2.95 -6.08 -10.18
C ALA A 89 1.41 -5.89 -10.23
N SER A 90 0.82 -5.84 -11.43
CA SER A 90 -0.64 -5.77 -11.59
C SER A 90 -1.32 -7.06 -11.13
N ALA A 91 -0.76 -8.21 -11.49
CA ALA A 91 -1.27 -9.50 -11.04
C ALA A 91 -1.14 -9.67 -9.51
N PHE A 92 -0.05 -9.17 -8.91
CA PHE A 92 0.11 -9.11 -7.46
C PHE A 92 -0.94 -8.20 -6.82
N ALA A 93 -1.09 -6.96 -7.28
CA ALA A 93 -2.04 -6.01 -6.73
C ALA A 93 -3.49 -6.52 -6.77
N ALA A 94 -3.86 -7.25 -7.82
CA ALA A 94 -5.20 -7.80 -7.99
C ALA A 94 -5.60 -8.82 -6.90
N VAL A 95 -4.63 -9.47 -6.25
CA VAL A 95 -4.88 -10.44 -5.19
C VAL A 95 -4.42 -9.95 -3.82
N ALA A 96 -3.35 -9.15 -3.75
CA ALA A 96 -2.76 -8.69 -2.50
C ALA A 96 -3.69 -7.79 -1.67
N PHE A 97 -4.54 -7.03 -2.33
CA PHE A 97 -5.43 -6.08 -1.66
C PHE A 97 -6.86 -6.60 -1.43
N THR A 98 -7.13 -7.89 -1.70
CA THR A 98 -8.47 -8.46 -1.50
C THR A 98 -8.94 -8.47 -0.06
N ASP A 99 -8.01 -8.56 0.90
CA ASP A 99 -8.33 -8.48 2.33
C ASP A 99 -8.81 -7.08 2.77
N PHE A 100 -8.46 -6.04 1.98
CA PHE A 100 -8.94 -4.69 2.23
C PHE A 100 -10.29 -4.38 1.60
N GLY A 101 -10.76 -5.22 0.67
CA GLY A 101 -12.03 -5.08 -0.03
C GLY A 101 -12.02 -5.62 -1.45
N LYS A 102 -13.15 -5.48 -2.16
CA LYS A 102 -13.25 -5.88 -3.57
C LYS A 102 -12.30 -5.04 -4.44
N VAL A 103 -11.33 -5.66 -5.10
CA VAL A 103 -10.50 -4.97 -6.09
C VAL A 103 -11.34 -4.71 -7.33
N GLU A 104 -11.71 -3.44 -7.55
CA GLU A 104 -12.56 -3.03 -8.69
C GLU A 104 -11.76 -2.98 -9.99
N PHE A 105 -10.51 -2.53 -9.91
CA PHE A 105 -9.57 -2.54 -11.04
C PHE A 105 -8.12 -2.37 -10.58
N VAL A 106 -7.21 -2.77 -11.47
CA VAL A 106 -5.79 -2.43 -11.44
C VAL A 106 -5.47 -1.77 -12.78
N LYS A 107 -4.94 -0.54 -12.77
CA LYS A 107 -4.64 0.25 -13.97
C LYS A 107 -3.16 0.65 -14.01
N PRO A 108 -2.54 0.73 -15.19
CA PRO A 108 -1.26 1.41 -15.34
C PRO A 108 -1.42 2.92 -15.07
N ALA A 109 -0.46 3.51 -14.38
CA ALA A 109 -0.43 4.96 -14.12
C ALA A 109 0.98 5.39 -13.75
N SER A 110 1.31 6.67 -13.89
CA SER A 110 2.53 7.23 -13.34
C SER A 110 2.38 7.43 -11.84
N VAL A 111 3.29 6.89 -11.03
CA VAL A 111 3.32 7.02 -9.58
C VAL A 111 4.62 7.69 -9.15
N ALA A 112 4.53 8.93 -8.70
CA ALA A 112 5.64 9.67 -8.14
C ALA A 112 5.65 9.55 -6.62
N VAL A 113 6.82 9.32 -6.04
CA VAL A 113 7.03 9.29 -4.57
C VAL A 113 8.34 10.02 -4.27
N SER A 114 8.33 10.90 -3.29
CA SER A 114 9.50 11.60 -2.76
C SER A 114 9.45 11.67 -1.23
N GLY A 115 10.61 11.89 -0.63
CA GLY A 115 10.75 11.94 0.83
C GLY A 115 11.21 10.62 1.43
N SER A 116 11.20 10.55 2.77
CA SER A 116 11.64 9.38 3.55
C SER A 116 11.14 9.47 4.99
N ASN A 117 11.21 8.34 5.71
CA ASN A 117 11.00 8.28 7.17
C ASN A 117 9.71 8.96 7.65
N GLY A 118 8.59 8.70 6.94
CA GLY A 118 7.28 9.24 7.29
C GLY A 118 7.00 10.64 6.76
N ASN A 119 8.01 11.33 6.20
CA ASN A 119 7.87 12.61 5.53
C ASN A 119 7.84 12.37 4.02
N TYR A 120 6.69 11.97 3.51
CA TYR A 120 6.52 11.61 2.10
C TYR A 120 5.57 12.56 1.39
N THR A 121 5.80 12.70 0.09
CA THR A 121 4.81 13.19 -0.86
C THR A 121 4.68 12.15 -1.97
N TYR A 122 3.46 11.72 -2.28
CA TYR A 122 3.22 10.81 -3.38
C TYR A 122 2.00 11.23 -4.20
N SER A 123 2.03 10.89 -5.48
CA SER A 123 0.94 11.23 -6.40
C SER A 123 0.77 10.20 -7.51
N VAL A 124 -0.44 10.15 -8.07
CA VAL A 124 -0.78 9.36 -9.25
C VAL A 124 -1.20 10.33 -10.37
N ASN A 125 -0.58 10.15 -11.54
CA ASN A 125 -0.80 10.98 -12.73
C ASN A 125 -0.64 12.49 -12.42
N GLY A 126 0.41 12.85 -11.69
CA GLY A 126 0.71 14.23 -11.33
C GLY A 126 -0.34 14.90 -10.45
N GLY A 127 -0.98 14.13 -9.57
CA GLY A 127 -2.03 14.60 -8.65
C GLY A 127 -3.45 14.59 -9.23
N LYS A 128 -3.62 14.30 -10.53
CA LYS A 128 -4.95 14.26 -11.16
C LYS A 128 -5.86 13.14 -10.62
N VAL A 129 -5.27 12.06 -10.14
CA VAL A 129 -5.99 10.90 -9.58
C VAL A 129 -5.85 10.86 -8.07
N MET A 130 -4.64 11.08 -7.58
CA MET A 130 -4.31 10.96 -6.16
C MET A 130 -3.11 11.85 -5.84
N GLU A 131 -3.14 12.47 -4.68
CA GLU A 131 -1.98 13.09 -4.07
C GLU A 131 -2.04 12.97 -2.56
N CYS A 132 -0.88 12.90 -1.91
CA CYS A 132 -0.78 12.85 -0.46
C CYS A 132 0.54 13.46 0.02
N SER A 133 0.46 14.15 1.16
CA SER A 133 1.61 14.61 1.93
C SER A 133 1.49 14.11 3.36
N THR A 134 2.58 13.54 3.89
CA THR A 134 2.62 12.97 5.23
C THR A 134 3.75 13.52 6.05
N ARG A 135 3.66 13.40 7.36
CA ARG A 135 4.73 13.69 8.31
C ARG A 135 4.82 12.60 9.36
N MET A 136 6.03 12.28 9.79
CA MET A 136 6.30 11.41 10.93
C MET A 136 5.69 12.01 12.20
N VAL A 137 5.20 11.14 13.08
CA VAL A 137 4.84 11.49 14.47
C VAL A 137 5.94 10.98 15.37
N ALA A 138 6.66 11.93 16.03
CA ALA A 138 7.75 11.59 16.93
C ALA A 138 7.23 11.00 18.23
N GLY A 139 7.99 10.04 18.76
CA GLY A 139 7.79 9.46 20.08
C GLY A 139 8.32 10.34 21.21
N GLY A 140 8.48 9.76 22.39
CA GLY A 140 8.92 10.48 23.59
C GLY A 140 10.33 11.06 23.52
N ASP A 141 11.18 10.59 22.61
CA ASP A 141 12.53 11.12 22.36
C ASP A 141 12.53 12.36 21.43
N GLY A 142 11.38 12.72 20.85
CA GLY A 142 11.19 13.87 19.97
C GLY A 142 11.75 13.71 18.54
N HIS A 143 12.36 12.58 18.18
CA HIS A 143 13.00 12.39 16.87
C HIS A 143 12.74 11.03 16.22
N SER A 144 12.53 9.96 16.97
CA SER A 144 12.15 8.65 16.42
C SER A 144 10.63 8.52 16.32
N PRO A 145 10.09 7.80 15.32
CA PRO A 145 8.65 7.60 15.22
C PRO A 145 8.12 6.67 16.33
N ILE A 146 6.88 6.87 16.73
CA ILE A 146 6.14 5.86 17.48
C ILE A 146 6.02 4.61 16.59
N VAL A 147 6.28 3.43 17.15
CA VAL A 147 6.21 2.16 16.42
C VAL A 147 5.10 1.27 16.98
N HIS A 148 4.27 0.77 16.10
CA HIS A 148 3.29 -0.28 16.36
C HIS A 148 3.85 -1.60 15.83
N ALA A 149 3.84 -2.65 16.62
CA ALA A 149 4.40 -3.94 16.27
C ALA A 149 3.46 -5.08 16.65
N ASN A 150 3.69 -6.27 16.08
CA ASN A 150 2.85 -7.45 16.26
C ASN A 150 1.40 -7.22 15.85
N LEU A 151 1.21 -6.53 14.73
CA LEU A 151 -0.10 -6.21 14.19
C LEU A 151 -0.62 -7.37 13.31
N PRO A 152 -1.94 -7.58 13.25
CA PRO A 152 -2.55 -8.64 12.45
C PRO A 152 -2.65 -8.31 10.95
N ASP A 153 -1.80 -7.41 10.44
CA ASP A 153 -1.78 -7.01 9.04
C ASP A 153 -1.09 -8.08 8.16
N PRO A 154 -1.69 -8.50 7.04
CA PRO A 154 -1.13 -9.55 6.19
C PRO A 154 0.17 -9.17 5.50
N PHE A 155 0.46 -7.88 5.30
CA PHE A 155 1.68 -7.38 4.68
C PHE A 155 2.66 -6.79 5.68
N ASN A 156 2.14 -6.10 6.71
CA ASN A 156 2.93 -5.36 7.67
C ASN A 156 2.52 -5.67 9.10
N ASP A 157 3.28 -6.47 9.78
CA ASP A 157 3.13 -6.71 11.22
C ASP A 157 3.76 -5.58 12.07
N LYS A 158 4.37 -4.57 11.42
CA LYS A 158 5.04 -3.45 12.08
C LYS A 158 4.92 -2.17 11.26
N PHE A 159 4.40 -1.11 11.86
CA PHE A 159 4.32 0.23 11.28
C PHE A 159 4.94 1.27 12.19
N ALA A 160 5.45 2.33 11.58
CA ALA A 160 5.76 3.59 12.26
C ALA A 160 4.60 4.57 12.06
N GLN A 161 4.30 5.36 13.10
CA GLN A 161 3.22 6.32 13.10
C GLN A 161 3.61 7.58 12.32
N GLY A 162 2.78 7.95 11.39
CA GLY A 162 2.78 9.24 10.72
C GLY A 162 1.43 9.95 10.88
N ARG A 163 1.33 11.10 10.25
CA ARG A 163 0.08 11.84 10.05
C ARG A 163 -0.03 12.29 8.60
N THR A 164 -1.20 12.19 8.04
CA THR A 164 -1.55 12.83 6.77
C THR A 164 -1.64 14.34 6.99
N VAL A 165 -0.86 15.11 6.28
CA VAL A 165 -0.97 16.58 6.26
C VAL A 165 -2.14 16.97 5.37
N SER A 166 -2.16 16.42 4.14
CA SER A 166 -3.23 16.52 3.17
C SER A 166 -3.23 15.30 2.26
N GLY A 167 -4.39 14.88 1.82
CA GLY A 167 -4.55 13.81 0.85
C GLY A 167 -5.82 13.99 0.05
N SER A 168 -5.81 13.59 -1.20
CA SER A 168 -6.97 13.61 -2.09
C SER A 168 -6.97 12.41 -3.02
N TYR A 169 -8.15 11.98 -3.37
CA TYR A 169 -8.40 10.95 -4.37
C TYR A 169 -9.58 11.34 -5.24
N HIS A 170 -9.44 11.18 -6.55
CA HIS A 170 -10.52 11.41 -7.50
C HIS A 170 -10.31 10.54 -8.76
N ASP A 171 -11.10 9.48 -8.91
CA ASP A 171 -11.17 8.68 -10.15
C ASP A 171 -12.50 7.93 -10.23
N ALA A 172 -12.97 7.69 -11.46
CA ALA A 172 -14.11 6.84 -11.82
C ALA A 172 -15.34 7.04 -10.92
N GLY A 173 -15.73 8.31 -10.70
CA GLY A 173 -16.93 8.68 -9.94
C GLY A 173 -16.79 8.59 -8.41
N ARG A 174 -15.58 8.40 -7.87
CA ARG A 174 -15.31 8.47 -6.43
C ARG A 174 -14.32 9.59 -6.13
N ALA A 175 -14.60 10.34 -5.08
CA ALA A 175 -13.72 11.39 -4.61
C ALA A 175 -13.78 11.52 -3.09
N PHE A 176 -12.63 11.78 -2.47
CA PHE A 176 -12.54 12.16 -1.06
C PHE A 176 -11.25 12.94 -0.78
N THR A 177 -11.24 13.63 0.34
CA THR A 177 -10.07 14.36 0.85
C THR A 177 -9.80 13.97 2.29
N MET A 178 -8.54 14.08 2.71
CA MET A 178 -8.09 13.82 4.06
C MET A 178 -7.19 14.97 4.51
N LYS A 179 -7.28 15.33 5.79
CA LYS A 179 -6.43 16.36 6.39
C LYS A 179 -6.24 16.08 7.87
N ALA A 180 -5.00 16.23 8.35
CA ALA A 180 -4.63 16.04 9.75
C ALA A 180 -5.08 14.67 10.32
N SER A 181 -5.08 13.64 9.49
CA SER A 181 -5.57 12.30 9.78
C SER A 181 -4.43 11.29 9.93
N ASN A 182 -4.74 10.01 10.01
CA ASN A 182 -3.77 8.95 10.24
C ASN A 182 -2.91 8.63 9.01
N THR A 183 -1.65 8.29 9.27
CA THR A 183 -0.74 7.62 8.33
C THR A 183 0.06 6.57 9.09
N TYR A 184 0.25 5.41 8.48
CA TYR A 184 1.23 4.42 8.86
C TYR A 184 2.28 4.28 7.77
N PHE A 185 3.53 4.02 8.13
CA PHE A 185 4.58 3.77 7.16
C PHE A 185 5.55 2.69 7.66
N ASN A 186 6.09 1.92 6.72
CA ASN A 186 7.14 0.94 6.96
C ASN A 186 8.25 1.11 5.91
N THR A 187 9.42 1.56 6.35
CA THR A 187 10.59 1.77 5.47
C THR A 187 11.38 0.50 5.23
N GLN A 188 11.04 -0.59 5.91
CA GLN A 188 11.74 -1.87 5.89
C GLN A 188 10.77 -3.04 5.61
N LEU A 189 9.77 -2.79 4.76
CA LEU A 189 8.86 -3.84 4.33
C LEU A 189 9.64 -5.07 3.83
N LYS A 190 9.38 -6.21 4.43
CA LYS A 190 9.91 -7.52 4.03
C LYS A 190 8.87 -8.57 4.33
N LYS A 191 8.21 -9.07 3.30
CA LYS A 191 7.18 -10.09 3.43
C LYS A 191 7.29 -11.13 2.33
N SER A 192 6.97 -12.36 2.66
CA SER A 192 6.83 -13.45 1.71
C SER A 192 5.74 -14.42 2.18
N GLY A 193 5.12 -15.12 1.23
CA GLY A 193 4.04 -16.05 1.50
C GLY A 193 3.38 -16.55 0.22
N LYS A 194 2.12 -16.91 0.34
CA LYS A 194 1.23 -17.28 -0.77
C LYS A 194 -0.07 -16.48 -0.67
N LEU A 195 -0.55 -16.00 -1.81
CA LEU A 195 -1.81 -15.30 -2.01
C LEU A 195 -2.72 -16.04 -2.98
#